data_b8960e8c4adef84607d6299553581e53
#
_entry.id   b8960e8c4adef84607d6299553581e53
#
_cell.length_a   1.000
_cell.length_b   1.000
_cell.length_c   1.000
_cell.angle_alpha   90.00
_cell.angle_beta   90.00
_cell.angle_gamma   90.00
#
_symmetry.space_group_name_H-M   'P 1'
#
loop_
_entity.id
_entity.type
_entity.pdbx_description
1 polymer ?
#
loop_
_entity_poly.entity_id
_entity_poly.type
_entity_poly.pdbx_seq_one_letter_code
_entity_poly.pdbx_strand_id
1 'polypeptide(L)'
;MKLRLTLLAAVLGLTLTASAHGAYPNSIASTGDSITRAFNDCWFPYVDCPSASWSTGTSSYSHYRRIQAVNSGITGRSYNQAVTGADMADLYGQVQSVIGRHAEYVTILMGAKDVCASSEAGMTDVGVFRDQFNAAMASLTASLPASRVFVSSIPDIYQLFSLYRYDLTANTVWAVAGICQSMLAYPFSNLAGDVARRARVRQRNIDYNTQLAQVCAAYVQCRFDGNAVFNTPFVRSDVTTRDYSHPSVNGQAKLAAVTWSVAAGFVG
;
A
#
# COMPACT_ATOMS: atom_id res chain seq x y z
N MET A 1 -67.05 -18.59 -42.03
CA MET A 1 -65.59 -18.40 -42.19
C MET A 1 -65.05 -17.86 -40.88
N LYS A 2 -64.45 -18.71 -39.99
CA LYS A 2 -63.98 -18.33 -38.65
C LYS A 2 -62.43 -18.15 -38.72
N LEU A 3 -61.97 -16.92 -38.57
CA LEU A 3 -60.56 -16.54 -38.57
C LEU A 3 -59.96 -16.88 -37.18
N ARG A 4 -59.01 -17.80 -37.11
CA ARG A 4 -58.25 -18.10 -35.88
C ARG A 4 -57.00 -17.20 -35.85
N LEU A 5 -56.96 -16.30 -34.89
CA LEU A 5 -55.78 -15.49 -34.58
C LEU A 5 -54.84 -16.30 -33.66
N THR A 6 -53.66 -16.66 -34.14
CA THR A 6 -52.62 -17.32 -33.34
C THR A 6 -51.68 -16.25 -32.77
N LEU A 7 -51.71 -16.06 -31.44
CA LEU A 7 -50.73 -15.22 -30.75
C LEU A 7 -49.41 -15.98 -30.60
N LEU A 8 -48.32 -15.50 -31.21
CA LEU A 8 -46.98 -15.93 -30.91
C LEU A 8 -46.46 -15.12 -29.69
N ALA A 9 -46.24 -15.79 -28.59
CA ALA A 9 -45.57 -15.21 -27.43
C ALA A 9 -44.04 -15.37 -27.62
N ALA A 10 -43.36 -14.26 -27.86
CA ALA A 10 -41.90 -14.19 -27.87
C ALA A 10 -41.39 -14.18 -26.42
N VAL A 11 -40.76 -15.27 -25.99
CA VAL A 11 -40.05 -15.35 -24.71
C VAL A 11 -38.66 -14.73 -24.90
N LEU A 12 -38.48 -13.50 -24.39
CA LEU A 12 -37.18 -12.84 -24.31
C LEU A 12 -36.38 -13.50 -23.16
N GLY A 13 -35.48 -14.42 -23.51
CA GLY A 13 -34.54 -14.98 -22.55
C GLY A 13 -33.52 -13.93 -22.12
N LEU A 14 -33.62 -13.40 -20.89
CA LEU A 14 -32.53 -12.67 -20.25
C LEU A 14 -31.41 -13.64 -19.95
N THR A 15 -30.36 -13.65 -20.76
CA THR A 15 -29.10 -14.27 -20.40
C THR A 15 -28.39 -13.40 -19.37
N LEU A 16 -28.48 -13.75 -18.10
CA LEU A 16 -27.60 -13.24 -17.06
C LEU A 16 -26.18 -13.66 -17.43
N THR A 17 -25.40 -12.76 -18.02
CA THR A 17 -23.96 -12.94 -18.13
C THR A 17 -23.40 -12.87 -16.70
N ALA A 18 -23.14 -14.04 -16.09
CA ALA A 18 -22.31 -14.12 -14.92
C ALA A 18 -20.97 -13.48 -15.30
N SER A 19 -20.59 -12.39 -14.63
CA SER A 19 -19.25 -11.82 -14.72
C SER A 19 -18.30 -12.96 -14.35
N ALA A 20 -17.51 -13.46 -15.30
CA ALA A 20 -16.45 -14.40 -15.01
C ALA A 20 -15.48 -13.69 -14.06
N HIS A 21 -15.54 -14.01 -12.78
CA HIS A 21 -14.49 -13.62 -11.83
C HIS A 21 -13.23 -14.27 -12.37
N GLY A 22 -12.22 -13.45 -12.68
CA GLY A 22 -10.94 -13.96 -13.17
C GLY A 22 -10.35 -14.92 -12.13
N ALA A 23 -9.67 -15.98 -12.59
CA ALA A 23 -9.00 -16.90 -11.67
C ALA A 23 -8.03 -16.14 -10.75
N TYR A 24 -7.94 -16.57 -9.48
CA TYR A 24 -6.97 -16.03 -8.54
C TYR A 24 -5.54 -16.22 -9.04
N PRO A 25 -4.62 -15.25 -8.80
CA PRO A 25 -3.26 -15.31 -9.32
C PRO A 25 -2.46 -16.46 -8.70
N ASN A 26 -1.52 -17.01 -9.48
CA ASN A 26 -0.61 -18.07 -9.06
C ASN A 26 0.72 -17.54 -8.51
N SER A 27 0.91 -16.22 -8.51
CA SER A 27 2.08 -15.57 -7.92
C SER A 27 1.74 -14.17 -7.44
N ILE A 28 2.43 -13.73 -6.38
CA ILE A 28 2.33 -12.37 -5.83
C ILE A 28 3.72 -11.80 -5.63
N ALA A 29 3.90 -10.53 -5.97
CA ALA A 29 5.07 -9.76 -5.57
C ALA A 29 4.63 -8.46 -4.87
N SER A 30 5.46 -7.98 -3.94
CA SER A 30 5.27 -6.67 -3.32
C SER A 30 6.46 -5.76 -3.57
N THR A 31 6.21 -4.49 -3.79
CA THR A 31 7.18 -3.40 -3.75
C THR A 31 6.81 -2.43 -2.64
N GLY A 32 7.75 -1.59 -2.24
CA GLY A 32 7.54 -0.62 -1.18
C GLY A 32 8.79 -0.39 -0.35
N ASP A 33 8.56 0.11 0.84
CA ASP A 33 9.59 0.45 1.81
C ASP A 33 9.59 -0.50 3.03
N SER A 34 10.08 -0.03 4.16
CA SER A 34 10.14 -0.73 5.44
C SER A 34 8.76 -1.20 5.95
N ILE A 35 7.66 -0.53 5.59
CA ILE A 35 6.31 -0.95 5.95
C ILE A 35 6.01 -2.31 5.30
N THR A 36 6.29 -2.44 4.01
CA THR A 36 6.08 -3.68 3.26
C THR A 36 7.08 -4.77 3.63
N ARG A 37 8.29 -4.39 4.11
CA ARG A 37 9.28 -5.30 4.68
C ARG A 37 8.92 -5.78 6.08
N ALA A 38 7.90 -5.20 6.72
CA ALA A 38 7.54 -5.43 8.11
C ALA A 38 8.77 -5.23 9.04
N PHE A 39 9.48 -4.11 8.83
CA PHE A 39 10.67 -3.77 9.62
C PHE A 39 10.30 -3.67 11.10
N ASN A 40 11.14 -4.23 11.97
CA ASN A 40 10.94 -4.29 13.41
C ASN A 40 9.85 -5.26 13.92
N ASP A 41 9.27 -6.12 13.07
CA ASP A 41 8.23 -7.08 13.47
C ASP A 41 8.77 -8.48 13.85
N CYS A 42 10.06 -8.73 13.66
CA CYS A 42 10.71 -9.97 14.08
C CYS A 42 11.09 -9.97 15.57
N TRP A 43 11.57 -11.13 16.04
CA TRP A 43 12.14 -11.27 17.38
C TRP A 43 13.30 -10.30 17.62
N PHE A 44 14.23 -10.19 16.66
CA PHE A 44 15.33 -9.23 16.74
C PHE A 44 14.87 -7.82 16.34
N PRO A 45 15.33 -6.78 17.05
CA PRO A 45 15.06 -5.40 16.67
C PRO A 45 15.89 -4.98 15.46
N TYR A 46 15.42 -3.97 14.76
CA TYR A 46 16.08 -3.28 13.63
C TYR A 46 16.41 -4.19 12.45
N VAL A 47 15.57 -5.21 12.21
CA VAL A 47 15.67 -6.10 11.04
C VAL A 47 14.35 -6.17 10.30
N ASP A 48 14.42 -6.50 9.01
CA ASP A 48 13.27 -6.80 8.18
C ASP A 48 12.64 -8.14 8.59
N CYS A 49 11.30 -8.20 8.56
CA CYS A 49 10.53 -9.41 8.84
C CYS A 49 9.52 -9.72 7.72
N PRO A 50 9.95 -10.06 6.51
CA PRO A 50 9.06 -10.24 5.36
C PRO A 50 7.96 -11.26 5.60
N SER A 51 8.14 -12.21 6.50
CA SER A 51 7.11 -13.18 6.91
C SER A 51 5.90 -12.53 7.56
N ALA A 52 6.06 -11.37 8.19
CA ALA A 52 4.97 -10.61 8.81
C ALA A 52 4.32 -9.59 7.84
N SER A 53 4.85 -9.41 6.63
CA SER A 53 4.35 -8.43 5.64
C SER A 53 2.85 -8.53 5.40
N TRP A 54 2.17 -7.41 5.36
CA TRP A 54 0.74 -7.29 5.05
C TRP A 54 0.36 -7.89 3.68
N SER A 55 1.27 -7.85 2.73
CA SER A 55 1.05 -8.32 1.36
C SER A 55 1.53 -9.76 1.15
N THR A 56 2.82 -10.01 1.31
CA THR A 56 3.51 -11.25 0.93
C THR A 56 3.86 -12.15 2.11
N GLY A 57 3.46 -11.76 3.33
CA GLY A 57 3.80 -12.46 4.55
C GLY A 57 3.21 -13.87 4.65
N THR A 58 3.92 -14.76 5.33
CA THR A 58 3.52 -16.14 5.58
C THR A 58 2.97 -16.37 6.98
N SER A 59 3.36 -15.53 7.96
CA SER A 59 2.92 -15.60 9.36
C SER A 59 1.73 -14.68 9.67
N SER A 60 1.44 -13.70 8.82
CA SER A 60 0.28 -12.82 8.93
C SER A 60 -0.85 -13.28 8.01
N TYR A 61 -2.07 -12.74 8.24
CA TYR A 61 -3.20 -12.98 7.32
C TYR A 61 -3.13 -12.02 6.12
N SER A 62 -2.02 -12.09 5.39
CA SER A 62 -1.63 -11.26 4.24
C SER A 62 -2.48 -11.51 2.99
N HIS A 63 -2.30 -10.70 1.95
CA HIS A 63 -2.88 -10.97 0.63
C HIS A 63 -2.45 -12.35 0.12
N TYR A 64 -1.16 -12.70 0.25
CA TYR A 64 -0.66 -14.04 -0.11
C TYR A 64 -1.43 -15.16 0.58
N ARG A 65 -1.61 -15.08 1.91
CA ARG A 65 -2.32 -16.12 2.68
C ARG A 65 -3.80 -16.22 2.32
N ARG A 66 -4.44 -15.10 2.04
CA ARG A 66 -5.84 -15.05 1.60
C ARG A 66 -6.02 -15.68 0.23
N ILE A 67 -5.11 -15.40 -0.72
CA ILE A 67 -5.12 -16.03 -2.04
C ILE A 67 -4.82 -17.53 -1.91
N GLN A 68 -3.82 -17.90 -1.12
CA GLN A 68 -3.43 -19.30 -0.90
C GLN A 68 -4.59 -20.16 -0.35
N ALA A 69 -5.47 -19.58 0.45
CA ALA A 69 -6.63 -20.27 1.00
C ALA A 69 -7.66 -20.69 -0.08
N VAL A 70 -7.69 -20.03 -1.22
CA VAL A 70 -8.64 -20.29 -2.33
C VAL A 70 -7.94 -20.76 -3.60
N ASN A 71 -6.64 -20.52 -3.74
CA ASN A 71 -5.81 -20.99 -4.85
C ASN A 71 -4.45 -21.48 -4.35
N SER A 72 -4.32 -22.80 -4.15
CA SER A 72 -3.07 -23.41 -3.71
C SER A 72 -1.93 -23.32 -4.73
N GLY A 73 -2.21 -23.00 -5.99
CA GLY A 73 -1.22 -22.80 -7.05
C GLY A 73 -0.23 -21.64 -6.77
N ILE A 74 -0.59 -20.71 -5.86
CA ILE A 74 0.29 -19.63 -5.43
C ILE A 74 1.38 -20.08 -4.43
N THR A 75 1.27 -21.30 -3.88
CA THR A 75 2.17 -21.77 -2.82
C THR A 75 3.64 -21.70 -3.24
N GLY A 76 4.47 -21.03 -2.43
CA GLY A 76 5.90 -20.82 -2.70
C GLY A 76 6.21 -19.72 -3.73
N ARG A 77 5.17 -19.03 -4.27
CA ARG A 77 5.34 -17.97 -5.28
C ARG A 77 4.98 -16.59 -4.71
N SER A 78 5.55 -16.27 -3.57
CA SER A 78 5.38 -14.99 -2.87
C SER A 78 6.74 -14.28 -2.78
N TYR A 79 6.86 -13.10 -3.38
CA TYR A 79 8.12 -12.39 -3.56
C TYR A 79 8.03 -10.99 -2.96
N ASN A 80 8.76 -10.73 -1.87
CA ASN A 80 8.86 -9.39 -1.31
C ASN A 80 10.09 -8.68 -1.89
N GLN A 81 9.85 -7.73 -2.81
CA GLN A 81 10.88 -6.92 -3.47
C GLN A 81 11.01 -5.51 -2.85
N ALA A 82 10.25 -5.22 -1.78
CA ALA A 82 10.38 -3.98 -1.04
C ALA A 82 11.77 -3.86 -0.40
N VAL A 83 12.22 -2.64 -0.16
CA VAL A 83 13.53 -2.36 0.46
C VAL A 83 13.34 -1.36 1.58
N THR A 84 13.85 -1.69 2.78
CA THR A 84 13.82 -0.78 3.93
C THR A 84 14.59 0.50 3.63
N GLY A 85 13.96 1.66 3.87
CA GLY A 85 14.53 2.97 3.58
C GLY A 85 14.30 3.49 2.16
N ALA A 86 13.69 2.67 1.27
CA ALA A 86 13.39 3.07 -0.10
C ALA A 86 12.39 4.24 -0.15
N ASP A 87 12.59 5.14 -1.10
CA ASP A 87 11.67 6.19 -1.50
C ASP A 87 11.12 5.94 -2.92
N MET A 88 10.35 6.87 -3.47
CA MET A 88 9.73 6.69 -4.78
C MET A 88 10.75 6.53 -5.92
N ALA A 89 11.96 7.06 -5.79
CA ALA A 89 13.02 6.90 -6.79
C ALA A 89 13.48 5.44 -6.92
N ASP A 90 13.41 4.66 -5.84
CA ASP A 90 13.84 3.27 -5.82
C ASP A 90 12.80 2.31 -6.45
N LEU A 91 11.54 2.76 -6.59
CA LEU A 91 10.44 1.91 -7.06
C LEU A 91 10.72 1.30 -8.43
N TYR A 92 11.33 2.05 -9.36
CA TYR A 92 11.65 1.53 -10.69
C TYR A 92 12.56 0.29 -10.61
N GLY A 93 13.60 0.31 -9.79
CA GLY A 93 14.49 -0.84 -9.57
C GLY A 93 13.80 -2.04 -8.95
N GLN A 94 12.89 -1.82 -7.99
CA GLN A 94 12.06 -2.87 -7.41
C GLN A 94 11.13 -3.50 -8.45
N VAL A 95 10.53 -2.67 -9.31
CA VAL A 95 9.66 -3.13 -10.41
C VAL A 95 10.42 -4.02 -11.39
N GLN A 96 11.70 -3.71 -11.72
CA GLN A 96 12.51 -4.61 -12.57
C GLN A 96 12.66 -6.00 -11.92
N SER A 97 12.82 -6.06 -10.60
CA SER A 97 12.87 -7.32 -9.87
C SER A 97 11.54 -8.07 -9.91
N VAL A 98 10.40 -7.36 -9.82
CA VAL A 98 9.05 -7.94 -9.97
C VAL A 98 8.83 -8.50 -11.37
N ILE A 99 9.26 -7.78 -12.42
CA ILE A 99 9.19 -8.21 -13.82
C ILE A 99 9.95 -9.53 -14.00
N GLY A 100 11.17 -9.64 -13.45
CA GLY A 100 11.95 -10.87 -13.47
C GLY A 100 11.31 -12.07 -12.77
N ARG A 101 10.30 -11.84 -11.91
CA ARG A 101 9.50 -12.89 -11.24
C ARG A 101 8.25 -13.29 -12.01
N HIS A 102 7.88 -12.57 -13.06
CA HIS A 102 6.63 -12.77 -13.80
C HIS A 102 5.41 -12.82 -12.88
N ALA A 103 5.33 -11.89 -11.92
CA ALA A 103 4.28 -11.89 -10.92
C ALA A 103 2.91 -11.56 -11.55
N GLU A 104 1.90 -12.38 -11.26
CA GLU A 104 0.52 -12.18 -11.76
C GLU A 104 -0.25 -11.15 -10.93
N TYR A 105 0.13 -10.95 -9.67
CA TYR A 105 -0.42 -9.93 -8.79
C TYR A 105 0.71 -9.15 -8.11
N VAL A 106 0.64 -7.83 -8.18
CA VAL A 106 1.65 -6.92 -7.63
C VAL A 106 0.99 -5.95 -6.68
N THR A 107 1.57 -5.78 -5.50
CA THR A 107 1.15 -4.75 -4.55
C THR A 107 2.22 -3.69 -4.40
N ILE A 108 1.82 -2.44 -4.33
CA ILE A 108 2.70 -1.28 -4.14
C ILE A 108 2.22 -0.48 -2.92
N LEU A 109 3.07 -0.31 -1.90
CA LEU A 109 2.93 0.68 -0.83
C LEU A 109 4.25 1.41 -0.72
N MET A 110 4.33 2.63 -1.24
CA MET A 110 5.54 3.43 -1.37
C MET A 110 5.23 4.91 -1.14
N GLY A 111 6.17 5.63 -0.53
CA GLY A 111 6.08 7.08 -0.33
C GLY A 111 6.11 7.52 1.13
N ALA A 112 6.07 6.59 2.10
CA ALA A 112 6.20 6.97 3.50
C ALA A 112 7.57 7.61 3.78
N LYS A 113 8.65 7.14 3.13
CA LYS A 113 9.99 7.72 3.22
C LYS A 113 10.07 9.11 2.56
N ASP A 114 9.33 9.32 1.48
CA ASP A 114 9.24 10.63 0.80
C ASP A 114 8.60 11.70 1.70
N VAL A 115 7.59 11.32 2.50
CA VAL A 115 6.97 12.20 3.52
C VAL A 115 7.89 12.33 4.73
N CYS A 116 8.46 11.22 5.20
CA CYS A 116 9.29 11.13 6.41
C CYS A 116 10.74 11.49 6.14
N ALA A 117 10.99 12.65 5.57
CA ALA A 117 12.31 13.19 5.33
C ALA A 117 12.95 13.75 6.62
N SER A 118 14.24 14.08 6.55
CA SER A 118 14.99 14.73 7.64
C SER A 118 14.55 16.17 7.93
N SER A 119 13.82 16.78 6.99
CA SER A 119 13.22 18.12 7.12
C SER A 119 12.04 18.25 6.14
N GLU A 120 11.23 19.30 6.32
CA GLU A 120 10.16 19.63 5.35
C GLU A 120 10.72 19.87 3.93
N ALA A 121 11.85 20.57 3.84
CA ALA A 121 12.49 20.84 2.55
C ALA A 121 13.12 19.60 1.90
N GLY A 122 13.37 18.54 2.65
CA GLY A 122 13.91 17.28 2.16
C GLY A 122 12.86 16.32 1.60
N MET A 123 11.55 16.66 1.68
CA MET A 123 10.49 15.84 1.07
C MET A 123 10.59 15.89 -0.45
N THR A 124 10.35 14.76 -1.11
CA THR A 124 10.32 14.68 -2.58
C THR A 124 9.30 15.68 -3.17
N ASP A 125 9.67 16.37 -4.25
CA ASP A 125 8.73 17.23 -4.98
C ASP A 125 7.57 16.39 -5.53
N VAL A 126 6.33 16.94 -5.50
CA VAL A 126 5.12 16.21 -5.91
C VAL A 126 5.17 15.79 -7.39
N GLY A 127 5.71 16.67 -8.27
CA GLY A 127 5.87 16.36 -9.67
C GLY A 127 6.90 15.26 -9.91
N VAL A 128 8.04 15.33 -9.21
CA VAL A 128 9.09 14.30 -9.26
C VAL A 128 8.54 12.95 -8.75
N PHE A 129 7.84 12.94 -7.63
CA PHE A 129 7.18 11.74 -7.09
C PHE A 129 6.23 11.10 -8.11
N ARG A 130 5.37 11.91 -8.73
CA ARG A 130 4.46 11.45 -9.79
C ARG A 130 5.21 10.84 -10.97
N ASP A 131 6.25 11.52 -11.46
CA ASP A 131 6.96 11.11 -12.66
C ASP A 131 7.74 9.81 -12.42
N GLN A 132 8.35 9.64 -11.24
CA GLN A 132 9.00 8.40 -10.81
C GLN A 132 8.00 7.25 -10.70
N PHE A 133 6.82 7.48 -10.09
CA PHE A 133 5.77 6.47 -10.01
C PHE A 133 5.25 6.08 -11.38
N ASN A 134 5.00 7.06 -12.26
CA ASN A 134 4.54 6.80 -13.61
C ASN A 134 5.56 6.02 -14.44
N ALA A 135 6.86 6.31 -14.31
CA ALA A 135 7.92 5.55 -15.00
C ALA A 135 7.94 4.08 -14.54
N ALA A 136 7.80 3.83 -13.23
CA ALA A 136 7.72 2.49 -12.69
C ALA A 136 6.47 1.73 -13.20
N MET A 137 5.30 2.38 -13.17
CA MET A 137 4.04 1.81 -13.66
C MET A 137 4.08 1.52 -15.16
N ALA A 138 4.61 2.42 -15.98
CA ALA A 138 4.75 2.22 -17.42
C ALA A 138 5.62 0.99 -17.72
N SER A 139 6.77 0.85 -17.04
CA SER A 139 7.64 -0.32 -17.22
C SER A 139 6.96 -1.62 -16.79
N LEU A 140 6.30 -1.63 -15.62
CA LEU A 140 5.61 -2.80 -15.09
C LEU A 140 4.51 -3.27 -16.04
N THR A 141 3.64 -2.36 -16.45
CA THR A 141 2.44 -2.68 -17.23
C THR A 141 2.77 -3.04 -18.68
N ALA A 142 3.83 -2.48 -19.25
CA ALA A 142 4.32 -2.87 -20.57
C ALA A 142 4.96 -4.28 -20.56
N SER A 143 5.69 -4.61 -19.49
CA SER A 143 6.38 -5.90 -19.37
C SER A 143 5.46 -7.03 -18.91
N LEU A 144 4.47 -6.73 -18.08
CA LEU A 144 3.53 -7.69 -17.51
C LEU A 144 2.07 -7.22 -17.76
N PRO A 145 1.59 -7.20 -19.01
CA PRO A 145 0.29 -6.61 -19.35
C PRO A 145 -0.91 -7.36 -18.74
N ALA A 146 -0.75 -8.62 -18.33
CA ALA A 146 -1.78 -9.41 -17.69
C ALA A 146 -1.76 -9.34 -16.15
N SER A 147 -0.75 -8.71 -15.56
CA SER A 147 -0.63 -8.61 -14.10
C SER A 147 -1.63 -7.60 -13.54
N ARG A 148 -2.22 -7.96 -12.41
CA ARG A 148 -3.06 -7.04 -11.62
C ARG A 148 -2.17 -6.27 -10.66
N VAL A 149 -2.28 -4.94 -10.65
CA VAL A 149 -1.48 -4.06 -9.81
C VAL A 149 -2.38 -3.39 -8.78
N PHE A 150 -2.13 -3.62 -7.51
CA PHE A 150 -2.84 -2.97 -6.41
C PHE A 150 -1.92 -1.93 -5.76
N VAL A 151 -2.38 -0.69 -5.70
CA VAL A 151 -1.65 0.43 -5.11
C VAL A 151 -2.35 0.85 -3.83
N SER A 152 -1.66 0.76 -2.71
CA SER A 152 -2.12 1.25 -1.42
C SER A 152 -1.78 2.73 -1.27
N SER A 153 -2.68 3.49 -0.66
CA SER A 153 -2.34 4.82 -0.17
C SER A 153 -1.29 4.76 0.94
N ILE A 154 -0.48 5.79 1.03
CA ILE A 154 0.46 6.02 2.14
C ILE A 154 -0.37 6.29 3.39
N PRO A 155 -0.11 5.65 4.54
CA PRO A 155 -0.77 5.98 5.80
C PRO A 155 -0.69 7.48 6.13
N ASP A 156 -1.67 8.00 6.86
CA ASP A 156 -1.59 9.37 7.37
C ASP A 156 -0.50 9.48 8.45
N ILE A 157 0.68 9.91 8.05
CA ILE A 157 1.85 10.02 8.94
C ILE A 157 1.60 10.98 10.12
N TYR A 158 0.66 11.91 9.99
CA TYR A 158 0.26 12.78 11.09
C TYR A 158 -0.31 11.98 12.29
N GLN A 159 -0.84 10.78 12.07
CA GLN A 159 -1.34 9.94 13.15
C GLN A 159 -0.23 9.53 14.12
N LEU A 160 1.01 9.30 13.66
CA LEU A 160 2.15 9.02 14.57
C LEU A 160 2.36 10.17 15.55
N PHE A 161 2.38 11.41 15.03
CA PHE A 161 2.46 12.60 15.87
C PHE A 161 1.29 12.64 16.86
N SER A 162 0.06 12.42 16.42
CA SER A 162 -1.14 12.48 17.28
C SER A 162 -1.13 11.43 18.38
N LEU A 163 -0.65 10.20 18.08
CA LEU A 163 -0.62 9.08 19.02
C LEU A 163 0.44 9.26 20.11
N TYR A 164 1.60 9.85 19.78
CA TYR A 164 2.77 9.79 20.64
C TYR A 164 3.37 11.15 21.02
N ARG A 165 2.79 12.28 20.60
CA ARG A 165 3.34 13.61 20.88
C ARG A 165 3.65 13.89 22.36
N TYR A 166 2.95 13.22 23.29
CA TYR A 166 3.16 13.35 24.71
C TYR A 166 3.86 12.15 25.35
N ASP A 167 4.35 11.21 24.56
CA ASP A 167 5.09 10.05 25.02
C ASP A 167 6.60 10.36 24.99
N LEU A 168 7.21 10.49 26.18
CA LEU A 168 8.62 10.88 26.30
C LEU A 168 9.55 9.86 25.67
N THR A 169 9.24 8.56 25.76
CA THR A 169 10.07 7.50 25.20
C THR A 169 10.05 7.56 23.67
N ALA A 170 8.86 7.65 23.07
CA ALA A 170 8.72 7.80 21.62
C ALA A 170 9.45 9.03 21.09
N ASN A 171 9.27 10.17 21.78
CA ASN A 171 9.89 11.44 21.38
C ASN A 171 11.43 11.41 21.49
N THR A 172 11.96 10.71 22.51
CA THR A 172 13.41 10.51 22.62
C THR A 172 13.93 9.61 21.49
N VAL A 173 13.25 8.52 21.18
CA VAL A 173 13.62 7.63 20.07
C VAL A 173 13.58 8.38 18.74
N TRP A 174 12.54 9.15 18.46
CA TRP A 174 12.43 9.95 17.23
C TRP A 174 13.55 10.98 17.08
N ALA A 175 13.90 11.66 18.19
CA ALA A 175 14.95 12.67 18.17
C ALA A 175 16.34 12.05 17.97
N VAL A 176 16.66 10.97 18.72
CA VAL A 176 17.98 10.32 18.67
C VAL A 176 18.22 9.60 17.35
N ALA A 177 17.20 8.90 16.85
CA ALA A 177 17.29 8.15 15.59
C ALA A 177 16.96 8.99 14.35
N GLY A 178 16.61 10.27 14.49
CA GLY A 178 16.28 11.14 13.36
C GLY A 178 15.03 10.72 12.58
N ILE A 179 14.07 10.05 13.26
CA ILE A 179 12.90 9.48 12.60
C ILE A 179 11.94 10.57 12.16
N CYS A 180 11.63 10.62 10.87
CA CYS A 180 10.56 11.42 10.28
C CYS A 180 10.57 12.89 10.77
N GLN A 181 11.74 13.55 10.79
CA GLN A 181 11.90 14.88 11.37
C GLN A 181 11.05 15.95 10.65
N SER A 182 10.71 15.74 9.38
CA SER A 182 9.72 16.58 8.67
C SER A 182 8.41 16.70 9.47
N MET A 183 7.88 15.61 10.02
CA MET A 183 6.64 15.56 10.80
C MET A 183 6.90 15.64 12.32
N LEU A 184 7.85 14.85 12.83
CA LEU A 184 7.99 14.53 14.24
C LEU A 184 8.97 15.40 15.01
N ALA A 185 9.71 16.33 14.35
CA ALA A 185 10.54 17.30 15.05
C ALA A 185 9.70 18.16 16.01
N TYR A 186 10.26 18.44 17.17
CA TYR A 186 9.65 19.30 18.21
C TYR A 186 8.20 18.90 18.55
N PRO A 187 7.94 17.65 18.98
CA PRO A 187 6.59 17.12 19.11
C PRO A 187 5.74 17.85 20.17
N PHE A 188 6.37 18.42 21.20
CA PHE A 188 5.68 19.23 22.22
C PHE A 188 5.36 20.65 21.78
N SER A 189 5.97 21.13 20.70
CA SER A 189 5.84 22.53 20.28
C SER A 189 4.45 22.82 19.72
N ASN A 190 3.83 23.88 20.24
CA ASN A 190 2.61 24.48 19.72
C ASN A 190 2.89 25.85 19.07
N LEU A 191 4.15 26.17 18.80
CA LEU A 191 4.51 27.38 18.05
C LEU A 191 3.89 27.33 16.66
N ALA A 192 3.42 28.50 16.18
CA ALA A 192 2.70 28.58 14.90
C ALA A 192 3.51 27.99 13.73
N GLY A 193 4.84 28.15 13.71
CA GLY A 193 5.73 27.58 12.71
C GLY A 193 5.72 26.04 12.69
N ASP A 194 5.78 25.39 13.87
CA ASP A 194 5.77 23.93 13.97
C ASP A 194 4.40 23.34 13.65
N VAL A 195 3.32 24.02 14.08
CA VAL A 195 1.95 23.60 13.72
C VAL A 195 1.76 23.70 12.21
N ALA A 196 2.18 24.80 11.60
CA ALA A 196 2.08 25.01 10.15
C ALA A 196 2.95 23.99 9.38
N ARG A 197 4.17 23.70 9.84
CA ARG A 197 5.03 22.66 9.25
C ARG A 197 4.33 21.32 9.20
N ARG A 198 3.80 20.83 10.32
CA ARG A 198 3.07 19.55 10.38
C ARG A 198 1.87 19.52 9.45
N ALA A 199 1.13 20.64 9.35
CA ALA A 199 0.02 20.76 8.42
C ALA A 199 0.47 20.63 6.94
N ARG A 200 1.57 21.30 6.56
CA ARG A 200 2.12 21.21 5.20
C ARG A 200 2.66 19.82 4.90
N VAL A 201 3.32 19.15 5.86
CA VAL A 201 3.79 17.76 5.70
C VAL A 201 2.62 16.80 5.51
N ARG A 202 1.54 16.96 6.28
CA ARG A 202 0.31 16.17 6.06
C ARG A 202 -0.31 16.46 4.70
N GLN A 203 -0.33 17.72 4.26
CA GLN A 203 -0.81 18.07 2.92
C GLN A 203 0.03 17.37 1.84
N ARG A 204 1.37 17.34 1.98
CA ARG A 204 2.25 16.61 1.06
C ARG A 204 1.94 15.11 1.00
N ASN A 205 1.61 14.48 2.12
CA ASN A 205 1.14 13.09 2.15
C ASN A 205 -0.16 12.91 1.34
N ILE A 206 -1.11 13.84 1.46
CA ILE A 206 -2.35 13.85 0.67
C ILE A 206 -2.05 14.05 -0.82
N ASP A 207 -1.15 14.97 -1.15
CA ASP A 207 -0.76 15.25 -2.53
C ASP A 207 -0.12 14.01 -3.17
N TYR A 208 0.76 13.29 -2.48
CA TYR A 208 1.33 12.03 -2.99
C TYR A 208 0.25 10.98 -3.23
N ASN A 209 -0.69 10.79 -2.29
CA ASN A 209 -1.80 9.86 -2.48
C ASN A 209 -2.67 10.24 -3.68
N THR A 210 -2.84 11.53 -3.94
CA THR A 210 -3.52 12.03 -5.14
C THR A 210 -2.76 11.64 -6.40
N GLN A 211 -1.42 11.74 -6.42
CA GLN A 211 -0.62 11.33 -7.56
C GLN A 211 -0.68 9.81 -7.78
N LEU A 212 -0.63 9.01 -6.70
CA LEU A 212 -0.81 7.55 -6.79
C LEU A 212 -2.15 7.20 -7.45
N ALA A 213 -3.24 7.84 -7.01
CA ALA A 213 -4.57 7.63 -7.57
C ALA A 213 -4.66 8.02 -9.06
N GLN A 214 -4.14 9.20 -9.42
CA GLN A 214 -4.20 9.72 -10.80
C GLN A 214 -3.39 8.86 -11.77
N VAL A 215 -2.16 8.49 -11.40
CA VAL A 215 -1.32 7.63 -12.24
C VAL A 215 -1.93 6.24 -12.35
N CYS A 216 -2.40 5.63 -11.25
CA CYS A 216 -3.03 4.32 -11.28
C CYS A 216 -4.26 4.30 -12.21
N ALA A 217 -5.07 5.35 -12.22
CA ALA A 217 -6.25 5.46 -13.07
C ALA A 217 -5.93 5.46 -14.58
N ALA A 218 -4.70 5.75 -14.98
CA ALA A 218 -4.27 5.68 -16.39
C ALA A 218 -3.99 4.24 -16.86
N TYR A 219 -3.94 3.26 -15.97
CA TYR A 219 -3.63 1.86 -16.29
C TYR A 219 -4.80 0.94 -15.93
N VAL A 220 -5.38 0.27 -16.92
CA VAL A 220 -6.57 -0.61 -16.75
C VAL A 220 -6.34 -1.75 -15.75
N GLN A 221 -5.10 -2.25 -15.63
CA GLN A 221 -4.70 -3.29 -14.69
C GLN A 221 -4.37 -2.77 -13.28
N CYS A 222 -4.51 -1.46 -13.03
CA CYS A 222 -4.22 -0.85 -11.73
C CYS A 222 -5.50 -0.60 -10.93
N ARG A 223 -5.43 -0.90 -9.63
CA ARG A 223 -6.45 -0.56 -8.64
C ARG A 223 -5.79 0.20 -7.48
N PHE A 224 -6.17 1.45 -7.31
CA PHE A 224 -5.83 2.23 -6.12
C PHE A 224 -6.82 1.94 -4.99
N ASP A 225 -6.37 1.97 -3.73
CA ASP A 225 -7.19 1.64 -2.57
C ASP A 225 -8.25 2.69 -2.19
N GLY A 226 -8.33 3.81 -2.92
CA GLY A 226 -9.28 4.87 -2.63
C GLY A 226 -9.00 5.62 -1.31
N ASN A 227 -7.74 5.69 -0.88
CA ASN A 227 -7.30 6.24 0.40
C ASN A 227 -7.76 5.39 1.63
N ALA A 228 -8.06 4.11 1.45
CA ALA A 228 -8.51 3.26 2.54
C ALA A 228 -7.46 3.18 3.66
N VAL A 229 -6.18 3.01 3.33
CA VAL A 229 -5.10 2.98 4.33
C VAL A 229 -4.87 4.36 4.94
N PHE A 230 -4.85 5.44 4.14
CA PHE A 230 -4.71 6.80 4.65
C PHE A 230 -5.78 7.16 5.68
N ASN A 231 -7.03 6.77 5.41
CA ASN A 231 -8.19 7.07 6.27
C ASN A 231 -8.36 6.08 7.45
N THR A 232 -7.55 5.01 7.50
CA THR A 232 -7.66 4.02 8.58
C THR A 232 -7.13 4.61 9.89
N PRO A 233 -7.93 4.60 10.98
CA PRO A 233 -7.46 5.01 12.28
C PRO A 233 -6.52 3.95 12.87
N PHE A 234 -5.23 4.26 12.95
CA PHE A 234 -4.26 3.46 13.67
C PHE A 234 -4.30 3.81 15.16
N VAL A 235 -4.00 2.82 16.00
CA VAL A 235 -3.90 2.96 17.46
C VAL A 235 -2.50 2.55 17.91
N ARG A 236 -2.15 2.83 19.18
CA ARG A 236 -0.79 2.55 19.70
C ARG A 236 -0.35 1.09 19.55
N SER A 237 -1.27 0.13 19.67
CA SER A 237 -0.95 -1.29 19.48
C SER A 237 -0.65 -1.68 18.03
N ASP A 238 -1.00 -0.82 17.07
CA ASP A 238 -0.69 -1.02 15.64
C ASP A 238 0.71 -0.53 15.27
N VAL A 239 1.42 0.12 16.20
CA VAL A 239 2.76 0.68 16.01
C VAL A 239 3.72 -0.05 16.93
N THR A 240 4.89 -0.45 16.41
CA THR A 240 5.91 -1.11 17.23
C THR A 240 6.53 -0.13 18.22
N THR A 241 6.76 -0.59 19.46
CA THR A 241 7.43 0.22 20.49
C THR A 241 8.95 0.25 20.35
N ARG A 242 9.51 -0.41 19.32
CA ARG A 242 10.97 -0.39 19.07
C ARG A 242 11.45 0.93 18.49
N ASP A 243 10.62 1.55 17.67
CA ASP A 243 10.93 2.84 17.04
C ASP A 243 9.75 3.83 17.07
N TYR A 244 8.57 3.39 17.48
CA TYR A 244 7.34 4.21 17.51
C TYR A 244 6.98 4.82 16.16
N SER A 245 7.32 4.13 15.08
CA SER A 245 7.16 4.62 13.70
C SER A 245 6.58 3.57 12.76
N HIS A 246 7.14 2.35 12.78
CA HIS A 246 6.70 1.30 11.89
C HIS A 246 5.46 0.58 12.44
N PRO A 247 4.64 -0.02 11.57
CA PRO A 247 3.56 -0.90 12.00
C PRO A 247 4.11 -2.06 12.84
N SER A 248 3.38 -2.46 13.87
CA SER A 248 3.59 -3.72 14.59
C SER A 248 2.95 -4.88 13.82
N VAL A 249 3.09 -6.11 14.31
CA VAL A 249 2.35 -7.28 13.78
C VAL A 249 0.84 -7.01 13.70
N ASN A 250 0.25 -6.31 14.70
CA ASN A 250 -1.15 -5.88 14.65
C ASN A 250 -1.38 -4.84 13.53
N GLY A 251 -0.45 -3.90 13.35
CA GLY A 251 -0.50 -2.92 12.26
C GLY A 251 -0.40 -3.57 10.89
N GLN A 252 0.46 -4.56 10.72
CA GLN A 252 0.56 -5.35 9.49
C GLN A 252 -0.74 -6.11 9.20
N ALA A 253 -1.34 -6.74 10.23
CA ALA A 253 -2.62 -7.43 10.10
C ALA A 253 -3.76 -6.46 9.74
N LYS A 254 -3.76 -5.25 10.33
CA LYS A 254 -4.73 -4.19 10.00
C LYS A 254 -4.54 -3.71 8.56
N LEU A 255 -3.31 -3.42 8.12
CA LEU A 255 -3.00 -3.07 6.73
C LEU A 255 -3.49 -4.16 5.77
N ALA A 256 -3.20 -5.43 6.07
CA ALA A 256 -3.66 -6.56 5.27
C ALA A 256 -5.19 -6.64 5.17
N ALA A 257 -5.91 -6.38 6.25
CA ALA A 257 -7.37 -6.41 6.27
C ALA A 257 -7.98 -5.26 5.46
N VAL A 258 -7.48 -4.04 5.66
CA VAL A 258 -7.98 -2.82 4.99
C VAL A 258 -7.71 -2.89 3.49
N THR A 259 -6.50 -3.22 3.08
CA THR A 259 -6.14 -3.31 1.67
C THR A 259 -6.86 -4.46 0.97
N TRP A 260 -7.06 -5.60 1.65
CA TRP A 260 -7.82 -6.71 1.10
C TRP A 260 -9.29 -6.39 0.88
N SER A 261 -9.91 -5.59 1.76
CA SER A 261 -11.33 -5.22 1.59
C SER A 261 -11.60 -4.51 0.26
N VAL A 262 -10.58 -3.82 -0.29
CA VAL A 262 -10.64 -3.15 -1.61
C VAL A 262 -10.13 -4.05 -2.73
N ALA A 263 -9.11 -4.86 -2.46
CA ALA A 263 -8.43 -5.67 -3.46
C ALA A 263 -9.22 -6.94 -3.83
N ALA A 264 -10.00 -7.52 -2.93
CA ALA A 264 -10.58 -8.87 -3.09
C ALA A 264 -11.36 -9.06 -4.40
N GLY A 265 -12.26 -8.14 -4.74
CA GLY A 265 -13.05 -8.20 -5.98
C GLY A 265 -12.27 -7.81 -7.25
N PHE A 266 -11.01 -7.38 -7.11
CA PHE A 266 -10.11 -7.09 -8.21
C PHE A 266 -9.12 -8.23 -8.44
N VAL A 267 -8.81 -8.98 -7.38
CA VAL A 267 -7.82 -10.08 -7.40
C VAL A 267 -8.43 -11.38 -7.90
N GLY A 268 -9.72 -11.65 -7.64
CA GLY A 268 -10.38 -12.89 -8.05
C GLY A 268 -11.81 -12.73 -8.51
#